data_115506589ec3f73dea8864f744a8d498
#
_entry.id   115506589ec3f73dea8864f744a8d498
#
_cell.length_a   1.000
_cell.length_b   1.000
_cell.length_c   1.000
_cell.angle_alpha   90.00
_cell.angle_beta   90.00
_cell.angle_gamma   90.00
#
_symmetry.space_group_name_H-M   'P 1'
#
loop_
_entity.id
_entity.type
_entity.pdbx_description
1 polymer ?
#
loop_
_entity_poly.entity_id
_entity_poly.type
_entity_poly.pdbx_seq_one_letter_code
_entity_poly.pdbx_strand_id
1 'polypeptide(L)'
;MTFAASFNTLAEAELSDAIDDYEQGSSGRGAAFLAAVERAIADLLAYPESAPVLSGPFRKKVLTRFPYNLIYRIKGNEIRILAVAHQRRRPYYWLGRA
;
A
#
# COMPACT_ATOMS: atom_id res chain seq x y z
N MET A 1 15.69 -15.96 4.81
CA MET A 1 14.23 -16.08 4.65
C MET A 1 13.74 -15.05 3.65
N THR A 2 12.91 -15.46 2.72
CA THR A 2 12.41 -14.59 1.66
C THR A 2 11.00 -14.13 2.03
N PHE A 3 10.78 -12.81 2.00
CA PHE A 3 9.45 -12.25 2.22
C PHE A 3 8.68 -12.20 0.91
N ALA A 4 7.36 -12.37 1.00
CA ALA A 4 6.43 -12.23 -0.11
C ALA A 4 5.35 -11.24 0.28
N ALA A 5 4.82 -10.52 -0.70
CA ALA A 5 3.74 -9.57 -0.47
C ALA A 5 2.44 -10.10 -1.04
N SER A 6 1.34 -9.83 -0.35
CA SER A 6 0.00 -10.14 -0.83
C SER A 6 -0.93 -9.00 -0.46
N PHE A 7 -2.06 -8.91 -1.17
CA PHE A 7 -3.04 -7.85 -0.97
C PHE A 7 -4.34 -8.41 -0.42
N ASN A 8 -4.87 -7.73 0.60
CA ASN A 8 -6.27 -7.89 0.95
C ASN A 8 -7.13 -7.52 -0.27
N THR A 9 -8.26 -8.19 -0.44
CA THR A 9 -9.13 -7.99 -1.61
C THR A 9 -9.58 -6.53 -1.77
N LEU A 10 -9.90 -5.86 -0.66
CA LEU A 10 -10.30 -4.45 -0.71
C LEU A 10 -9.12 -3.54 -1.05
N ALA A 11 -7.92 -3.87 -0.57
CA ALA A 11 -6.71 -3.14 -0.93
C ALA A 11 -6.42 -3.26 -2.42
N GLU A 12 -6.62 -4.45 -2.98
CA GLU A 12 -6.42 -4.67 -4.42
C GLU A 12 -7.40 -3.83 -5.24
N ALA A 13 -8.67 -3.76 -4.81
CA ALA A 13 -9.66 -2.92 -5.45
C ALA A 13 -9.30 -1.44 -5.36
N GLU A 14 -8.80 -1.01 -4.20
CA GLU A 14 -8.35 0.38 -4.02
C GLU A 14 -7.20 0.72 -4.96
N LEU A 15 -6.27 -0.21 -5.15
CA LEU A 15 -5.17 -0.02 -6.09
C LEU A 15 -5.68 0.14 -7.52
N SER A 16 -6.56 -0.75 -7.96
CA SER A 16 -7.12 -0.69 -9.31
C SER A 16 -7.88 0.60 -9.54
N ASP A 17 -8.70 1.02 -8.57
CA ASP A 17 -9.49 2.25 -8.69
C ASP A 17 -8.59 3.48 -8.78
N ALA A 18 -7.53 3.52 -7.99
CA ALA A 18 -6.60 4.64 -8.00
C ALA A 18 -5.84 4.72 -9.33
N ILE A 19 -5.41 3.56 -9.86
CA ILE A 19 -4.74 3.51 -11.17
C ILE A 19 -5.66 4.09 -12.25
N ASP A 20 -6.92 3.65 -12.26
CA ASP A 20 -7.90 4.10 -13.26
C ASP A 20 -8.15 5.60 -13.15
N ASP A 21 -8.32 6.10 -11.92
CA ASP A 21 -8.57 7.52 -11.69
C ASP A 21 -7.42 8.38 -12.18
N TYR A 22 -6.18 7.98 -11.90
CA TYR A 22 -5.01 8.71 -12.37
C TYR A 22 -4.89 8.68 -13.89
N GLU A 23 -5.17 7.53 -14.50
CA GLU A 23 -5.07 7.38 -15.95
C GLU A 23 -6.11 8.23 -16.66
N GLN A 24 -7.31 8.33 -16.13
CA GLN A 24 -8.36 9.18 -16.68
C GLN A 24 -8.00 10.65 -16.61
N GLY A 25 -7.28 11.04 -15.56
CA GLY A 25 -6.85 12.42 -15.40
C GLY A 25 -5.71 12.83 -16.34
N SER A 26 -4.81 11.90 -16.63
CA SER A 26 -3.65 12.17 -17.49
C SER A 26 -3.03 10.86 -17.95
N SER A 27 -2.87 10.71 -19.26
CA SER A 27 -2.29 9.50 -19.85
C SER A 27 -0.91 9.21 -19.27
N GLY A 28 -0.69 7.96 -18.88
CA GLY A 28 0.56 7.49 -18.28
C GLY A 28 0.62 7.67 -16.76
N ARG A 29 -0.32 8.41 -16.18
CA ARG A 29 -0.29 8.68 -14.75
C ARG A 29 -0.66 7.44 -13.93
N GLY A 30 -1.57 6.61 -14.45
CA GLY A 30 -1.91 5.34 -13.81
C GLY A 30 -0.72 4.40 -13.72
N ALA A 31 0.05 4.29 -14.78
CA ALA A 31 1.27 3.48 -14.80
C ALA A 31 2.32 4.03 -13.83
N ALA A 32 2.43 5.35 -13.72
CA ALA A 32 3.35 5.99 -12.78
C ALA A 32 2.94 5.68 -11.33
N PHE A 33 1.64 5.69 -11.02
CA PHE A 33 1.16 5.33 -9.69
C PHE A 33 1.47 3.88 -9.37
N LEU A 34 1.18 2.96 -10.29
CA LEU A 34 1.48 1.55 -10.10
C LEU A 34 2.97 1.33 -9.85
N ALA A 35 3.83 2.00 -10.62
CA ALA A 35 5.28 1.89 -10.44
C ALA A 35 5.71 2.38 -9.05
N ALA A 36 5.07 3.44 -8.54
CA ALA A 36 5.37 3.94 -7.19
C ALA A 36 4.97 2.91 -6.12
N VAL A 37 3.81 2.26 -6.29
CA VAL A 37 3.37 1.20 -5.38
C VAL A 37 4.32 0.01 -5.43
N GLU A 38 4.71 -0.42 -6.62
CA GLU A 38 5.62 -1.55 -6.78
C GLU A 38 6.98 -1.27 -6.16
N ARG A 39 7.49 -0.05 -6.30
CA ARG A 39 8.76 0.34 -5.68
C ARG A 39 8.65 0.33 -4.16
N ALA A 40 7.53 0.83 -3.62
CA ALA A 40 7.30 0.82 -2.18
C ALA A 40 7.25 -0.61 -1.65
N ILE A 41 6.59 -1.52 -2.37
CA ILE A 41 6.54 -2.93 -1.98
C ILE A 41 7.93 -3.56 -2.03
N ALA A 42 8.72 -3.25 -3.06
CA ALA A 42 10.09 -3.76 -3.15
C ALA A 42 10.93 -3.32 -1.94
N ASP A 43 10.76 -2.06 -1.51
CA ASP A 43 11.44 -1.57 -0.30
C ASP A 43 11.01 -2.36 0.94
N LEU A 44 9.72 -2.67 1.06
CA LEU A 44 9.21 -3.43 2.20
C LEU A 44 9.68 -4.88 2.18
N LEU A 45 9.81 -5.48 1.00
CA LEU A 45 10.34 -6.84 0.88
C LEU A 45 11.80 -6.91 1.31
N ALA A 46 12.57 -5.86 1.02
CA ALA A 46 13.96 -5.77 1.44
C ALA A 46 14.10 -5.46 2.94
N TYR A 47 13.24 -4.56 3.45
CA TYR A 47 13.29 -4.07 4.82
C TYR A 47 11.89 -3.99 5.39
N PRO A 48 11.31 -5.12 5.82
CA PRO A 48 9.89 -5.16 6.24
C PRO A 48 9.54 -4.22 7.40
N GLU A 49 10.50 -3.94 8.27
CA GLU A 49 10.28 -3.10 9.44
C GLU A 49 10.71 -1.64 9.23
N SER A 50 11.02 -1.25 8.00
CA SER A 50 11.53 0.09 7.71
C SER A 50 10.48 1.18 7.84
N ALA A 51 9.20 0.88 7.59
CA ALA A 51 8.14 1.86 7.75
C ALA A 51 7.71 1.94 9.21
N PRO A 52 7.33 3.14 9.69
CA PRO A 52 6.97 3.31 11.09
C PRO A 52 5.72 2.53 11.47
N VAL A 53 5.67 2.11 12.73
CA VAL A 53 4.48 1.52 13.32
C VAL A 53 3.39 2.59 13.41
N LEU A 54 2.21 2.27 12.92
CA LEU A 54 1.05 3.14 13.02
C LEU A 54 0.28 2.87 14.30
N SER A 55 -0.02 1.59 14.56
CA SER A 55 -0.74 1.15 15.74
C SER A 55 -0.70 -0.37 15.80
N GLY A 56 -0.41 -0.95 16.96
CA GLY A 56 -0.38 -2.41 17.12
C GLY A 56 0.57 -3.06 16.10
N PRO A 57 0.09 -4.05 15.34
CA PRO A 57 0.92 -4.71 14.33
C PRO A 57 0.98 -3.96 13.01
N PHE A 58 0.26 -2.84 12.88
CA PHE A 58 0.09 -2.15 11.61
C PHE A 58 1.16 -1.12 11.38
N ARG A 59 1.67 -1.06 10.15
CA ARG A 59 2.69 -0.10 9.72
C ARG A 59 2.17 0.69 8.53
N LYS A 60 2.72 1.90 8.34
CA LYS A 60 2.31 2.79 7.28
C LYS A 60 3.50 3.18 6.42
N LYS A 61 3.48 2.77 5.17
CA LYS A 61 4.47 3.16 4.16
C LYS A 61 3.89 4.29 3.33
N VAL A 62 4.47 5.47 3.46
CA VAL A 62 4.05 6.64 2.68
C VAL A 62 4.63 6.54 1.28
N LEU A 63 3.79 6.75 0.26
CA LEU A 63 4.29 6.82 -1.13
C LEU A 63 4.91 8.18 -1.39
N THR A 64 5.98 8.19 -2.19
CA THR A 64 6.57 9.42 -2.69
C THR A 64 5.76 9.90 -3.89
N ARG A 65 5.47 11.20 -3.99
CA ARG A 65 4.85 11.85 -5.15
C ARG A 65 3.35 11.62 -5.31
N PHE A 66 2.75 10.72 -4.56
CA PHE A 66 1.31 10.46 -4.59
C PHE A 66 0.76 10.51 -3.17
N PRO A 67 -0.44 11.09 -2.96
CA PRO A 67 -1.00 11.24 -1.61
C PRO A 67 -1.65 9.94 -1.12
N TYR A 68 -0.91 8.86 -1.14
CA TYR A 68 -1.37 7.53 -0.72
C TYR A 68 -0.38 6.89 0.23
N ASN A 69 -0.90 6.05 1.09
CA ASN A 69 -0.12 5.21 2.00
C ASN A 69 -0.46 3.74 1.76
N LEU A 70 0.52 2.86 1.95
CA LEU A 70 0.26 1.44 2.05
C LEU A 70 0.18 1.10 3.53
N ILE A 71 -0.94 0.54 3.96
CA ILE A 71 -1.10 0.02 5.32
C ILE A 71 -0.85 -1.47 5.25
N TYR A 72 0.07 -1.96 6.08
CA TYR A 72 0.44 -3.37 6.03
C TYR A 72 0.76 -3.90 7.41
N ARG A 73 0.82 -5.22 7.49
CA ARG A 73 1.32 -5.92 8.67
C ARG A 73 2.26 -7.03 8.23
N ILE A 74 3.18 -7.38 9.10
CA ILE A 74 4.10 -8.50 8.90
C ILE A 74 3.51 -9.71 9.61
N LYS A 75 3.37 -10.82 8.89
CA LYS A 75 2.90 -12.07 9.47
C LYS A 75 3.80 -13.19 8.95
N GLY A 76 4.67 -13.72 9.82
CA GLY A 76 5.68 -14.67 9.38
C GLY A 76 6.61 -14.03 8.37
N ASN A 77 6.70 -14.62 7.18
CA ASN A 77 7.48 -14.06 6.09
C ASN A 77 6.60 -13.36 5.03
N GLU A 78 5.40 -12.97 5.43
CA GLU A 78 4.45 -12.30 4.53
C GLU A 78 4.27 -10.83 4.91
N ILE A 79 4.33 -9.96 3.90
CA ILE A 79 3.90 -8.57 4.00
C ILE A 79 2.47 -8.55 3.48
N ARG A 80 1.50 -8.38 4.39
CA ARG A 80 0.09 -8.35 4.00
C ARG A 80 -0.36 -6.90 3.86
N ILE A 81 -0.65 -6.48 2.62
CA ILE A 81 -1.12 -5.12 2.33
C ILE A 81 -2.62 -5.08 2.62
N LEU A 82 -3.01 -4.27 3.60
CA LEU A 82 -4.40 -4.17 4.07
C LEU A 82 -5.15 -3.03 3.41
N ALA A 83 -4.46 -1.99 2.98
CA ALA A 83 -5.09 -0.85 2.35
C ALA A 83 -4.11 -0.09 1.46
N VAL A 84 -4.64 0.43 0.36
CA VAL A 84 -4.00 1.46 -0.46
C VAL A 84 -4.83 2.71 -0.17
N ALA A 85 -4.39 3.49 0.82
CA ALA A 85 -5.20 4.48 1.47
C ALA A 85 -4.82 5.89 1.04
N HIS A 86 -5.77 6.60 0.41
CA HIS A 86 -5.58 8.02 0.16
C HIS A 86 -5.40 8.74 1.51
N GLN A 87 -4.48 9.70 1.57
CA GLN A 87 -4.14 10.38 2.82
C GLN A 87 -5.31 11.17 3.43
N ARG A 88 -6.36 11.44 2.65
CA ARG A 88 -7.56 12.12 3.12
C ARG A 88 -8.67 11.18 3.60
N ARG A 89 -8.47 9.86 3.49
CA ARG A 89 -9.44 8.92 4.00
C ARG A 89 -9.50 9.00 5.52
N ARG A 90 -10.67 8.65 6.08
CA ARG A 90 -10.85 8.60 7.53
C ARG A 90 -9.80 7.68 8.14
N PRO A 91 -9.12 8.08 9.22
CA PRO A 91 -8.13 7.24 9.88
C PRO A 91 -8.73 5.89 10.27
N TYR A 92 -7.94 4.82 10.11
CA TYR A 92 -8.31 3.46 10.52
C TYR A 92 -9.56 2.89 9.83
N TYR A 93 -9.98 3.45 8.69
CA TYR A 93 -11.15 2.93 7.97
C TYR A 93 -10.95 1.46 7.54
N TRP A 94 -9.73 1.03 7.44
CA TRP A 94 -9.32 -0.32 7.02
C TRP A 94 -9.28 -1.33 8.18
N LEU A 95 -9.54 -0.91 9.41
CA LEU A 95 -9.57 -1.84 10.55
C LEU A 95 -10.59 -2.95 10.31
N GLY A 96 -10.23 -4.16 10.72
CA GLY A 96 -11.05 -5.34 10.48
C GLY A 96 -10.69 -6.10 9.22
N ARG A 97 -9.89 -5.52 8.35
CA ARG A 97 -9.37 -6.24 7.17
C ARG A 97 -8.30 -7.24 7.58
N ALA A 98 -8.25 -8.34 6.86
CA ALA A 98 -7.25 -9.37 7.13
C ALA A 98 -6.41 -9.65 5.89
#